data_5dbcb96472d9da0545c81e68a9703266
#
_entry.id   5dbcb96472d9da0545c81e68a9703266
#
_cell.length_a   1.000
_cell.length_b   1.000
_cell.length_c   1.000
_cell.angle_alpha   90.00
_cell.angle_beta   90.00
_cell.angle_gamma   90.00
#
_symmetry.space_group_name_H-M   'P 1'
#
loop_
_entity.id
_entity.type
_entity.pdbx_description
1 polymer ?
#
loop_
_entity_poly.entity_id
_entity_poly.type
_entity_poly.pdbx_seq_one_letter_code
_entity_poly.pdbx_strand_id
1 'polypeptide(L)'
;MLKLNLLGIAVLCFMASSFVGCTAQKGETPQGAVIDSGFARAEIQLANMLDTIAKYRTDSKFLPKSVGKNGKNTLSGIYDWTSGFFPGTLWYAYEYSQDQKWKTEAEKWTAYLEPVKDFHGHHDVGFMINSSYGNGYRLTGNATYKDIIVQAARSLSKRYNEKVGAILSWDVDKGWQSERGWEYPVIIDNMINLELLFKAAELSGDSSFYNIAVSHADRTLENHFRPDYSSFHVVDYDPETGEVRHRHTAQGYAHESAWARGQAWAVYGYALCYDATGDERYLAQAQHIADYILNHPNLPDDLIPFWDFNDPKIPNTYRDASAGAIIASALLSLSEMATPEKAARYKTAAIKMLQALSSADYLAQPGTNNGFILKHSVGSIPHDNEIDVPLAYADYYYLEALLKYRATLNGGRIE
;
A
#
# COMPACT_ATOMS: atom_id res chain seq x y z
N MET A 1 94.26 37.00 14.30
CA MET A 1 92.86 37.49 14.30
C MET A 1 91.96 36.36 13.78
N LEU A 2 91.42 35.61 14.70
CA LEU A 2 90.58 34.47 14.40
C LEU A 2 89.10 34.88 14.44
N LYS A 3 88.37 34.61 13.39
CA LYS A 3 86.88 34.67 13.40
C LYS A 3 86.33 33.29 13.72
N LEU A 4 85.59 33.19 14.81
CA LEU A 4 84.82 32.00 15.21
C LEU A 4 83.49 32.02 14.45
N ASN A 5 83.20 30.97 13.74
CA ASN A 5 81.87 30.72 13.17
C ASN A 5 81.07 29.80 14.16
N LEU A 6 79.98 30.29 14.66
CA LEU A 6 79.00 29.50 15.38
C LEU A 6 78.00 28.87 14.41
N LEU A 7 77.95 27.53 14.36
CA LEU A 7 76.91 26.76 13.71
C LEU A 7 75.75 26.64 14.66
N GLY A 8 74.60 27.18 14.26
CA GLY A 8 73.35 26.97 14.95
C GLY A 8 72.62 25.71 14.41
N ILE A 9 72.38 24.75 15.30
CA ILE A 9 71.59 23.56 15.02
C ILE A 9 70.11 23.91 15.23
N ALA A 10 69.32 23.95 14.16
CA ALA A 10 67.84 24.04 14.27
C ALA A 10 67.25 22.65 14.44
N VAL A 11 66.67 22.42 15.61
CA VAL A 11 65.85 21.22 15.92
C VAL A 11 64.45 21.46 15.39
N LEU A 12 64.07 20.77 14.30
CA LEU A 12 62.69 20.73 13.81
C LEU A 12 61.86 19.74 14.69
N CYS A 13 61.00 20.26 15.56
CA CYS A 13 59.95 19.49 16.18
C CYS A 13 58.80 19.27 15.18
N PHE A 14 58.65 18.05 14.67
CA PHE A 14 57.44 17.60 13.97
C PHE A 14 56.33 17.37 14.99
N MET A 15 55.40 18.30 15.10
CA MET A 15 54.11 18.02 15.78
C MET A 15 53.21 17.22 14.82
N ALA A 16 53.07 15.94 15.08
CA ALA A 16 52.04 15.11 14.44
C ALA A 16 50.66 15.51 15.00
N SER A 17 49.91 16.31 14.27
CA SER A 17 48.50 16.59 14.57
C SER A 17 47.68 15.37 14.21
N SER A 18 47.35 14.57 15.19
CA SER A 18 46.36 13.50 15.05
C SER A 18 44.97 14.15 14.83
N PHE A 19 44.53 14.23 13.59
CA PHE A 19 43.11 14.48 13.29
C PHE A 19 42.30 13.26 13.74
N VAL A 20 41.75 13.32 14.94
CA VAL A 20 40.63 12.46 15.35
C VAL A 20 39.43 12.97 14.56
N GLY A 21 39.12 12.29 13.46
CA GLY A 21 37.89 12.50 12.73
C GLY A 21 36.73 12.14 13.65
N CYS A 22 36.10 13.12 14.29
CA CYS A 22 34.76 12.97 14.85
C CYS A 22 33.82 12.69 13.67
N THR A 23 33.53 11.42 13.39
CA THR A 23 32.31 11.05 12.69
C THR A 23 31.16 11.49 13.59
N ALA A 24 30.57 12.64 13.27
CA ALA A 24 29.32 13.05 13.87
C ALA A 24 28.31 11.92 13.61
N GLN A 25 28.01 11.09 14.60
CA GLN A 25 26.78 10.33 14.62
C GLN A 25 25.67 11.37 14.42
N LYS A 26 24.99 11.32 13.26
CA LYS A 26 23.74 12.05 13.06
C LYS A 26 22.84 11.59 14.21
N GLY A 27 22.57 12.45 15.16
CA GLY A 27 21.61 12.16 16.24
C GLY A 27 20.29 11.78 15.57
N GLU A 28 19.84 10.57 15.82
CA GLU A 28 18.53 10.11 15.38
C GLU A 28 17.47 11.10 15.87
N THR A 29 16.77 11.72 14.95
CA THR A 29 15.60 12.51 15.31
C THR A 29 14.54 11.53 15.83
N PRO A 30 13.70 11.90 16.81
CA PRO A 30 12.60 11.03 17.28
C PRO A 30 11.71 10.52 16.14
N GLN A 31 11.71 11.21 15.03
CA GLN A 31 10.97 10.88 13.79
C GLN A 31 11.63 9.75 13.00
N GLY A 32 12.95 9.68 12.93
CA GLY A 32 13.68 8.57 12.31
C GLY A 32 13.51 7.26 13.09
N ALA A 33 13.42 7.33 14.43
CA ALA A 33 13.30 6.15 15.30
C ALA A 33 12.07 5.28 15.00
N VAL A 34 10.95 5.87 14.57
CA VAL A 34 9.73 5.10 14.18
C VAL A 34 10.00 4.28 12.91
N ILE A 35 10.70 4.86 11.94
CA ILE A 35 11.03 4.19 10.68
C ILE A 35 12.00 3.04 10.94
N ASP A 36 13.10 3.32 11.65
CA ASP A 36 14.15 2.34 11.90
C ASP A 36 13.65 1.18 12.76
N SER A 37 12.85 1.46 13.81
CA SER A 37 12.23 0.42 14.65
C SER A 37 11.20 -0.41 13.88
N GLY A 38 10.43 0.22 12.99
CA GLY A 38 9.46 -0.46 12.13
C GLY A 38 10.13 -1.46 11.19
N PHE A 39 11.19 -1.03 10.49
CA PHE A 39 11.94 -1.91 9.60
C PHE A 39 12.75 -2.98 10.34
N ALA A 40 13.38 -2.64 11.46
CA ALA A 40 14.05 -3.65 12.31
C ALA A 40 13.07 -4.75 12.74
N ARG A 41 11.83 -4.39 13.08
CA ARG A 41 10.79 -5.37 13.39
C ARG A 41 10.36 -6.14 12.17
N ALA A 42 10.19 -5.48 11.03
CA ALA A 42 9.81 -6.12 9.79
C ALA A 42 10.81 -7.19 9.35
N GLU A 43 12.10 -6.93 9.43
CA GLU A 43 13.14 -7.91 9.06
C GLU A 43 13.07 -9.19 9.92
N ILE A 44 12.81 -9.06 11.23
CA ILE A 44 12.63 -10.22 12.12
C ILE A 44 11.37 -11.00 11.73
N GLN A 45 10.27 -10.30 11.50
CA GLN A 45 8.99 -10.93 11.14
C GLN A 45 9.05 -11.60 9.76
N LEU A 46 9.67 -10.96 8.76
CA LEU A 46 9.84 -11.54 7.43
C LEU A 46 10.73 -12.79 7.45
N ALA A 47 11.81 -12.81 8.22
CA ALA A 47 12.62 -14.01 8.41
C ALA A 47 11.79 -15.16 9.03
N ASN A 48 11.00 -14.84 10.07
CA ASN A 48 10.09 -15.81 10.69
C ASN A 48 8.98 -16.27 9.74
N MET A 49 8.46 -15.37 8.88
CA MET A 49 7.46 -15.70 7.86
C MET A 49 8.02 -16.71 6.85
N LEU A 50 9.24 -16.49 6.33
CA LEU A 50 9.89 -17.42 5.40
C LEU A 50 10.02 -18.83 6.00
N ASP A 51 10.43 -18.93 7.27
CA ASP A 51 10.50 -20.21 7.99
C ASP A 51 9.12 -20.85 8.19
N THR A 52 8.11 -20.05 8.43
CA THR A 52 6.73 -20.50 8.64
C THR A 52 6.12 -21.02 7.35
N ILE A 53 6.27 -20.28 6.24
CA ILE A 53 5.82 -20.72 4.91
C ILE A 53 6.46 -22.05 4.54
N ALA A 54 7.76 -22.23 4.76
CA ALA A 54 8.47 -23.46 4.43
C ALA A 54 7.86 -24.70 5.09
N LYS A 55 7.22 -24.55 6.26
CA LYS A 55 6.57 -25.64 7.01
C LYS A 55 5.16 -25.97 6.52
N TYR A 56 4.42 -25.00 6.00
CA TYR A 56 2.97 -25.11 5.74
C TYR A 56 2.58 -24.99 4.27
N ARG A 57 3.52 -24.68 3.38
CA ARG A 57 3.27 -24.51 1.94
C ARG A 57 2.84 -25.81 1.27
N THR A 58 1.98 -25.66 0.27
CA THR A 58 1.68 -26.71 -0.71
C THR A 58 2.05 -26.20 -2.10
N ASP A 59 1.96 -27.04 -3.14
CA ASP A 59 2.26 -26.63 -4.52
C ASP A 59 1.34 -25.52 -5.04
N SER A 60 0.11 -25.43 -4.51
CA SER A 60 -0.89 -24.46 -4.94
C SER A 60 -1.15 -23.32 -3.95
N LYS A 61 -0.72 -23.44 -2.70
CA LYS A 61 -0.93 -22.44 -1.63
C LYS A 61 0.37 -22.23 -0.87
N PHE A 62 0.99 -21.09 -1.10
CA PHE A 62 2.31 -20.80 -0.53
C PHE A 62 2.57 -19.31 -0.23
N LEU A 63 1.65 -18.42 -0.60
CA LEU A 63 1.76 -16.99 -0.33
C LEU A 63 1.02 -16.65 0.96
N PRO A 64 1.65 -15.96 1.94
CA PRO A 64 1.00 -15.62 3.20
C PRO A 64 -0.13 -14.63 2.95
N LYS A 65 -1.27 -14.86 3.58
CA LYS A 65 -2.46 -14.02 3.47
C LYS A 65 -2.89 -13.46 4.82
N SER A 66 -3.14 -14.35 5.78
CA SER A 66 -3.62 -14.00 7.12
C SER A 66 -3.39 -15.15 8.10
N VAL A 67 -4.01 -15.06 9.29
CA VAL A 67 -4.07 -16.15 10.27
C VAL A 67 -5.52 -16.63 10.39
N GLY A 68 -5.72 -17.93 10.25
CA GLY A 68 -7.04 -18.54 10.36
C GLY A 68 -7.51 -18.67 11.80
N LYS A 69 -8.79 -18.98 12.00
CA LYS A 69 -9.42 -19.20 13.33
C LYS A 69 -8.73 -20.30 14.17
N ASN A 70 -7.95 -21.16 13.55
CA ASN A 70 -7.14 -22.20 14.20
C ASN A 70 -5.74 -21.71 14.65
N GLY A 71 -5.44 -20.42 14.52
CA GLY A 71 -4.16 -19.81 14.86
C GLY A 71 -3.01 -20.12 13.90
N LYS A 72 -3.27 -20.77 12.76
CA LYS A 72 -2.26 -21.09 11.74
C LYS A 72 -2.32 -20.12 10.57
N ASN A 73 -1.19 -19.94 9.87
CA ASN A 73 -1.16 -19.13 8.66
C ASN A 73 -2.13 -19.69 7.61
N THR A 74 -2.94 -18.80 7.08
CA THR A 74 -3.70 -19.02 5.85
C THR A 74 -2.80 -18.63 4.69
N LEU A 75 -2.55 -19.58 3.79
CA LEU A 75 -1.77 -19.36 2.58
C LEU A 75 -2.69 -19.33 1.36
N SER A 76 -2.37 -18.47 0.40
CA SER A 76 -3.09 -18.33 -0.87
C SER A 76 -2.26 -18.85 -2.05
N GLY A 77 -2.92 -19.01 -3.19
CA GLY A 77 -2.29 -19.25 -4.49
C GLY A 77 -1.99 -17.95 -5.22
N ILE A 78 -1.37 -18.07 -6.38
CA ILE A 78 -0.92 -16.91 -7.18
C ILE A 78 -2.06 -16.05 -7.73
N TYR A 79 -3.26 -16.58 -7.88
CA TYR A 79 -4.44 -15.87 -8.39
C TYR A 79 -5.32 -15.28 -7.27
N ASP A 80 -4.89 -15.35 -6.01
CA ASP A 80 -5.53 -14.61 -4.93
C ASP A 80 -5.12 -13.13 -4.99
N TRP A 81 -6.06 -12.21 -4.79
CA TRP A 81 -5.81 -10.78 -4.90
C TRP A 81 -4.68 -10.26 -3.99
N THR A 82 -4.39 -11.01 -2.90
CA THR A 82 -3.33 -10.65 -1.95
C THR A 82 -1.94 -11.11 -2.38
N SER A 83 -1.81 -11.86 -3.47
CA SER A 83 -0.59 -12.58 -3.82
C SER A 83 0.63 -11.67 -4.05
N GLY A 84 0.43 -10.43 -4.48
CA GLY A 84 1.50 -9.47 -4.75
C GLY A 84 2.10 -8.80 -3.52
N PHE A 85 1.39 -8.80 -2.38
CA PHE A 85 1.81 -8.00 -1.22
C PHE A 85 3.05 -8.57 -0.51
N PHE A 86 3.14 -9.89 -0.35
CA PHE A 86 4.31 -10.48 0.30
C PHE A 86 5.62 -10.24 -0.49
N PRO A 87 5.69 -10.52 -1.81
CA PRO A 87 6.84 -10.08 -2.62
C PRO A 87 7.11 -8.58 -2.52
N GLY A 88 6.05 -7.75 -2.55
CA GLY A 88 6.17 -6.30 -2.40
C GLY A 88 6.76 -5.88 -1.06
N THR A 89 6.35 -6.52 0.03
CA THR A 89 6.91 -6.30 1.37
C THR A 89 8.42 -6.62 1.43
N LEU A 90 8.84 -7.69 0.73
CA LEU A 90 10.27 -8.04 0.61
C LEU A 90 11.05 -7.01 -0.22
N TRP A 91 10.45 -6.44 -1.28
CA TRP A 91 11.03 -5.34 -2.04
C TRP A 91 11.24 -4.09 -1.17
N TYR A 92 10.27 -3.75 -0.31
CA TYR A 92 10.41 -2.62 0.62
C TYR A 92 11.48 -2.87 1.69
N ALA A 93 11.62 -4.11 2.19
CA ALA A 93 12.71 -4.47 3.08
C ALA A 93 14.09 -4.29 2.40
N TYR A 94 14.20 -4.66 1.13
CA TYR A 94 15.41 -4.40 0.33
C TYR A 94 15.64 -2.90 0.12
N GLU A 95 14.62 -2.14 -0.25
CA GLU A 95 14.73 -0.70 -0.48
C GLU A 95 15.21 0.06 0.76
N TYR A 96 14.75 -0.36 1.93
CA TYR A 96 15.20 0.24 3.18
C TYR A 96 16.63 -0.14 3.55
N SER A 97 16.92 -1.44 3.59
CA SER A 97 18.17 -1.98 4.16
C SER A 97 19.32 -2.09 3.17
N GLN A 98 19.02 -2.17 1.87
CA GLN A 98 19.96 -2.51 0.78
C GLN A 98 20.63 -3.90 0.96
N ASP A 99 20.08 -4.74 1.85
CA ASP A 99 20.58 -6.11 2.06
C ASP A 99 20.17 -7.01 0.89
N GLN A 100 21.16 -7.60 0.21
CA GLN A 100 20.98 -8.49 -0.93
C GLN A 100 20.16 -9.74 -0.61
N LYS A 101 20.08 -10.14 0.66
CA LYS A 101 19.19 -11.21 1.13
C LYS A 101 17.72 -10.89 0.75
N TRP A 102 17.26 -9.69 1.04
CA TRP A 102 15.88 -9.29 0.78
C TRP A 102 15.61 -9.14 -0.71
N LYS A 103 16.58 -8.66 -1.49
CA LYS A 103 16.48 -8.62 -2.96
C LYS A 103 16.30 -10.02 -3.53
N THR A 104 17.16 -10.98 -3.11
CA THR A 104 17.11 -12.36 -3.58
C THR A 104 15.74 -13.02 -3.27
N GLU A 105 15.23 -12.84 -2.06
CA GLU A 105 13.92 -13.37 -1.70
C GLU A 105 12.80 -12.63 -2.47
N ALA A 106 12.85 -11.31 -2.62
CA ALA A 106 11.87 -10.54 -3.39
C ALA A 106 11.81 -11.01 -4.85
N GLU A 107 12.95 -11.16 -5.52
CA GLU A 107 13.03 -11.67 -6.89
C GLU A 107 12.42 -13.09 -7.01
N LYS A 108 12.79 -13.99 -6.09
CA LYS A 108 12.27 -15.35 -6.04
C LYS A 108 10.75 -15.40 -5.87
N TRP A 109 10.19 -14.63 -4.90
CA TRP A 109 8.76 -14.64 -4.63
C TRP A 109 7.97 -13.91 -5.72
N THR A 110 8.53 -12.85 -6.32
CA THR A 110 7.97 -12.16 -7.49
C THR A 110 7.87 -13.11 -8.69
N ALA A 111 8.89 -13.93 -8.96
CA ALA A 111 8.91 -14.85 -10.11
C ALA A 111 7.75 -15.85 -10.11
N TYR A 112 7.24 -16.27 -8.95
CA TYR A 112 6.06 -17.13 -8.89
C TYR A 112 4.79 -16.51 -9.48
N LEU A 113 4.72 -15.18 -9.55
CA LEU A 113 3.55 -14.44 -10.06
C LEU A 113 3.59 -14.20 -11.56
N GLU A 114 4.60 -14.68 -12.29
CA GLU A 114 4.68 -14.49 -13.74
C GLU A 114 3.39 -14.90 -14.48
N PRO A 115 2.74 -16.04 -14.17
CA PRO A 115 1.50 -16.45 -14.86
C PRO A 115 0.34 -15.46 -14.69
N VAL A 116 0.38 -14.61 -13.66
CA VAL A 116 -0.68 -13.60 -13.38
C VAL A 116 -0.74 -12.53 -14.48
N LYS A 117 0.32 -12.32 -15.24
CA LYS A 117 0.32 -11.39 -16.39
C LYS A 117 -0.78 -11.67 -17.40
N ASP A 118 -1.23 -12.92 -17.51
CA ASP A 118 -2.28 -13.34 -18.46
C ASP A 118 -3.65 -13.53 -17.80
N PHE A 119 -3.72 -13.31 -16.47
CA PHE A 119 -4.95 -13.49 -15.70
C PHE A 119 -5.91 -12.30 -15.84
N HIS A 120 -7.21 -12.60 -15.95
CA HIS A 120 -8.28 -11.61 -16.03
C HIS A 120 -9.58 -12.08 -15.36
N GLY A 121 -9.49 -12.97 -14.37
CA GLY A 121 -10.66 -13.51 -13.66
C GLY A 121 -11.27 -12.56 -12.62
N HIS A 122 -10.55 -11.51 -12.23
CA HIS A 122 -11.03 -10.38 -11.42
C HIS A 122 -10.13 -9.16 -11.65
N HIS A 123 -10.50 -8.01 -11.09
CA HIS A 123 -9.82 -6.74 -11.34
C HIS A 123 -8.47 -6.56 -10.61
N ASP A 124 -8.17 -7.39 -9.61
CA ASP A 124 -7.05 -7.18 -8.68
C ASP A 124 -5.67 -7.48 -9.29
N VAL A 125 -5.57 -7.54 -10.61
CA VAL A 125 -4.30 -7.73 -11.33
C VAL A 125 -3.28 -6.65 -10.96
N GLY A 126 -3.76 -5.42 -10.70
CA GLY A 126 -2.91 -4.33 -10.23
C GLY A 126 -2.31 -4.63 -8.87
N PHE A 127 -3.10 -5.05 -7.89
CA PHE A 127 -2.60 -5.46 -6.57
C PHE A 127 -1.56 -6.59 -6.65
N MET A 128 -1.78 -7.56 -7.54
CA MET A 128 -0.89 -8.70 -7.68
C MET A 128 0.43 -8.33 -8.38
N ILE A 129 0.36 -7.59 -9.48
CA ILE A 129 1.52 -7.31 -10.35
C ILE A 129 2.23 -6.00 -9.98
N ASN A 130 1.51 -4.91 -9.71
CA ASN A 130 2.18 -3.65 -9.41
C ASN A 130 2.90 -3.69 -8.04
N SER A 131 2.28 -4.31 -7.03
CA SER A 131 2.94 -4.49 -5.73
C SER A 131 4.20 -5.37 -5.79
N SER A 132 4.28 -6.32 -6.72
CA SER A 132 5.43 -7.24 -6.89
C SER A 132 6.37 -6.79 -7.98
N TYR A 133 6.00 -7.01 -9.25
CA TYR A 133 6.80 -6.65 -10.42
C TYR A 133 7.01 -5.15 -10.57
N GLY A 134 6.01 -4.31 -10.19
CA GLY A 134 6.13 -2.86 -10.21
C GLY A 134 7.25 -2.37 -9.31
N ASN A 135 7.27 -2.80 -8.04
CA ASN A 135 8.37 -2.49 -7.12
C ASN A 135 9.71 -3.08 -7.58
N GLY A 136 9.69 -4.31 -8.10
CA GLY A 136 10.88 -4.93 -8.65
C GLY A 136 11.45 -4.15 -9.84
N TYR A 137 10.61 -3.67 -10.76
CA TYR A 137 11.03 -2.84 -11.87
C TYR A 137 11.60 -1.49 -11.41
N ARG A 138 10.90 -0.80 -10.51
CA ARG A 138 11.33 0.47 -9.95
C ARG A 138 12.73 0.38 -9.32
N LEU A 139 13.00 -0.70 -8.60
CA LEU A 139 14.26 -0.86 -7.86
C LEU A 139 15.41 -1.46 -8.69
N THR A 140 15.12 -2.12 -9.81
CA THR A 140 16.15 -2.86 -10.58
C THR A 140 16.28 -2.45 -12.03
N GLY A 141 15.27 -1.82 -12.63
CA GLY A 141 15.22 -1.53 -14.05
C GLY A 141 15.13 -2.79 -14.93
N ASN A 142 14.73 -3.95 -14.40
CA ASN A 142 14.71 -5.22 -15.13
C ASN A 142 13.71 -5.17 -16.29
N ALA A 143 14.19 -5.26 -17.53
CA ALA A 143 13.38 -5.18 -18.74
C ALA A 143 12.28 -6.26 -18.81
N THR A 144 12.54 -7.48 -18.32
CA THR A 144 11.53 -8.55 -18.26
C THR A 144 10.34 -8.16 -17.38
N TYR A 145 10.58 -7.43 -16.29
CA TYR A 145 9.51 -6.94 -15.41
C TYR A 145 8.62 -5.92 -16.11
N LYS A 146 9.21 -5.04 -16.91
CA LYS A 146 8.46 -4.12 -17.78
C LYS A 146 7.48 -4.87 -18.70
N ASP A 147 7.95 -5.93 -19.38
CA ASP A 147 7.12 -6.70 -20.31
C ASP A 147 5.96 -7.39 -19.58
N ILE A 148 6.20 -7.90 -18.36
CA ILE A 148 5.17 -8.51 -17.50
C ILE A 148 4.13 -7.47 -17.07
N ILE A 149 4.54 -6.27 -16.66
CA ILE A 149 3.65 -5.18 -16.27
C ILE A 149 2.73 -4.80 -17.44
N VAL A 150 3.29 -4.59 -18.62
CA VAL A 150 2.53 -4.22 -19.81
C VAL A 150 1.56 -5.33 -20.22
N GLN A 151 1.96 -6.59 -20.17
CA GLN A 151 1.09 -7.73 -20.46
C GLN A 151 -0.05 -7.86 -19.43
N ALA A 152 0.23 -7.66 -18.15
CA ALA A 152 -0.78 -7.66 -17.10
C ALA A 152 -1.83 -6.55 -17.29
N ALA A 153 -1.38 -5.35 -17.69
CA ALA A 153 -2.27 -4.26 -18.04
C ALA A 153 -3.19 -4.60 -19.22
N ARG A 154 -2.68 -5.29 -20.26
CA ARG A 154 -3.54 -5.81 -21.35
C ARG A 154 -4.58 -6.79 -20.84
N SER A 155 -4.22 -7.63 -19.89
CA SER A 155 -5.14 -8.60 -19.28
C SER A 155 -6.22 -7.92 -18.45
N LEU A 156 -5.86 -6.93 -17.63
CA LEU A 156 -6.82 -6.12 -16.87
C LEU A 156 -7.76 -5.35 -17.81
N SER A 157 -7.25 -4.77 -18.88
CA SER A 157 -8.03 -3.99 -19.87
C SER A 157 -9.14 -4.80 -20.55
N LYS A 158 -9.03 -6.13 -20.59
CA LYS A 158 -10.12 -7.00 -21.13
C LYS A 158 -11.41 -6.93 -20.29
N ARG A 159 -11.32 -6.45 -19.06
CA ARG A 159 -12.48 -6.29 -18.16
C ARG A 159 -13.16 -4.92 -18.29
N TYR A 160 -12.62 -4.04 -19.12
CA TYR A 160 -13.21 -2.72 -19.37
C TYR A 160 -14.39 -2.82 -20.31
N ASN A 161 -15.48 -2.11 -20.02
CA ASN A 161 -16.65 -1.95 -20.86
C ASN A 161 -16.83 -0.46 -21.19
N GLU A 162 -16.80 -0.13 -22.48
CA GLU A 162 -16.90 1.26 -22.95
C GLU A 162 -18.26 1.90 -22.62
N LYS A 163 -19.36 1.13 -22.61
CA LYS A 163 -20.70 1.63 -22.27
C LYS A 163 -20.82 1.99 -20.80
N VAL A 164 -20.21 1.18 -19.93
CA VAL A 164 -20.14 1.47 -18.50
C VAL A 164 -19.09 2.53 -18.19
N GLY A 165 -18.03 2.58 -18.96
CA GLY A 165 -16.87 3.45 -18.73
C GLY A 165 -15.97 2.99 -17.56
N ALA A 166 -16.07 1.73 -17.16
CA ALA A 166 -15.34 1.19 -16.00
C ALA A 166 -14.91 -0.26 -16.21
N ILE A 167 -14.02 -0.74 -15.33
CA ILE A 167 -13.49 -2.11 -15.28
C ILE A 167 -14.37 -2.95 -14.35
N LEU A 168 -14.90 -4.07 -14.84
CA LEU A 168 -15.66 -5.07 -14.08
C LEU A 168 -14.80 -5.62 -12.94
N SER A 169 -15.28 -5.55 -11.70
CA SER A 169 -14.52 -6.02 -10.55
C SER A 169 -14.57 -7.54 -10.39
N TRP A 170 -15.74 -8.13 -10.40
CA TRP A 170 -15.96 -9.57 -10.19
C TRP A 170 -16.87 -10.16 -11.25
N ASP A 171 -16.62 -11.41 -11.62
CA ASP A 171 -17.61 -12.19 -12.39
C ASP A 171 -18.84 -12.44 -11.53
N VAL A 172 -20.01 -12.41 -12.13
CA VAL A 172 -21.31 -12.48 -11.43
C VAL A 172 -22.06 -13.79 -11.64
N ASP A 173 -21.48 -14.71 -12.42
CA ASP A 173 -22.09 -15.99 -12.80
C ASP A 173 -21.75 -17.13 -11.85
N LYS A 174 -20.91 -16.89 -10.82
CA LYS A 174 -20.40 -17.91 -9.89
C LYS A 174 -20.12 -17.34 -8.50
N GLY A 175 -19.97 -18.25 -7.55
CA GLY A 175 -19.66 -17.91 -6.16
C GLY A 175 -20.75 -17.06 -5.50
N TRP A 176 -20.42 -16.39 -4.40
CA TRP A 176 -21.33 -15.54 -3.64
C TRP A 176 -21.82 -14.31 -4.43
N GLN A 177 -21.09 -13.91 -5.46
CA GLN A 177 -21.47 -12.77 -6.32
C GLN A 177 -22.74 -13.07 -7.11
N SER A 178 -22.95 -14.32 -7.53
CA SER A 178 -24.15 -14.75 -8.28
C SER A 178 -25.46 -14.63 -7.47
N GLU A 179 -25.35 -14.55 -6.16
CA GLU A 179 -26.50 -14.42 -5.24
C GLU A 179 -26.93 -12.96 -5.03
N ARG A 180 -26.14 -11.97 -5.54
CA ARG A 180 -26.34 -10.54 -5.29
C ARG A 180 -27.25 -9.85 -6.30
N GLY A 181 -27.57 -10.49 -7.42
CA GLY A 181 -28.36 -9.89 -8.50
C GLY A 181 -27.63 -8.75 -9.24
N TRP A 182 -26.30 -8.69 -9.15
CA TRP A 182 -25.47 -7.75 -9.89
C TRP A 182 -25.29 -8.20 -11.34
N GLU A 183 -25.10 -7.24 -12.23
CA GLU A 183 -24.76 -7.50 -13.64
C GLU A 183 -23.34 -7.00 -13.98
N TYR A 184 -22.97 -5.82 -13.49
CA TYR A 184 -21.65 -5.24 -13.71
C TYR A 184 -21.14 -4.51 -12.44
N PRO A 185 -20.75 -5.25 -11.41
CA PRO A 185 -20.28 -4.63 -10.16
C PRO A 185 -18.88 -4.02 -10.33
N VAL A 186 -18.78 -2.77 -9.91
CA VAL A 186 -17.52 -2.02 -9.79
C VAL A 186 -17.34 -1.68 -8.33
N ILE A 187 -16.20 -2.03 -7.73
CA ILE A 187 -15.89 -1.72 -6.34
C ILE A 187 -14.83 -0.63 -6.22
N ILE A 188 -14.88 0.11 -5.12
CA ILE A 188 -13.97 1.24 -4.87
C ILE A 188 -12.51 0.83 -4.85
N ASP A 189 -12.21 -0.41 -4.48
CA ASP A 189 -10.87 -1.02 -4.45
C ASP A 189 -10.18 -0.97 -5.82
N ASN A 190 -10.97 -0.98 -6.90
CA ASN A 190 -10.45 -0.94 -8.27
C ASN A 190 -9.63 0.31 -8.56
N MET A 191 -9.83 1.40 -7.82
CA MET A 191 -9.05 2.63 -7.96
C MET A 191 -7.54 2.39 -7.78
N ILE A 192 -7.13 1.42 -6.97
CA ILE A 192 -5.71 1.09 -6.79
C ILE A 192 -5.15 0.33 -8.00
N ASN A 193 -5.98 -0.49 -8.64
CA ASN A 193 -5.55 -1.26 -9.82
C ASN A 193 -5.27 -0.38 -11.05
N LEU A 194 -5.71 0.89 -11.03
CA LEU A 194 -5.42 1.87 -12.09
C LEU A 194 -3.93 2.21 -12.18
N GLU A 195 -3.18 2.07 -11.08
CA GLU A 195 -1.73 2.29 -11.06
C GLU A 195 -1.01 1.40 -12.08
N LEU A 196 -1.43 0.14 -12.21
CA LEU A 196 -0.90 -0.76 -13.24
C LEU A 196 -1.11 -0.21 -14.65
N LEU A 197 -2.27 0.38 -14.93
CA LEU A 197 -2.60 0.93 -16.24
C LEU A 197 -1.80 2.20 -16.53
N PHE A 198 -1.71 3.14 -15.58
CA PHE A 198 -0.88 4.33 -15.74
C PHE A 198 0.60 3.97 -15.96
N LYS A 199 1.11 3.01 -15.17
CA LYS A 199 2.49 2.53 -15.32
C LYS A 199 2.72 1.84 -16.67
N ALA A 200 1.78 1.04 -17.14
CA ALA A 200 1.88 0.41 -18.46
C ALA A 200 1.82 1.44 -19.61
N ALA A 201 1.01 2.48 -19.49
CA ALA A 201 0.99 3.58 -20.47
C ALA A 201 2.35 4.29 -20.55
N GLU A 202 2.93 4.64 -19.39
CA GLU A 202 4.26 5.25 -19.31
C GLU A 202 5.33 4.35 -19.95
N LEU A 203 5.35 3.07 -19.58
CA LEU A 203 6.37 2.12 -20.02
C LEU A 203 6.27 1.74 -21.50
N SER A 204 5.06 1.64 -22.05
CA SER A 204 4.84 1.18 -23.42
C SER A 204 4.61 2.31 -24.43
N GLY A 205 4.19 3.50 -23.98
CA GLY A 205 3.71 4.58 -24.83
C GLY A 205 2.29 4.32 -25.40
N ASP A 206 1.60 3.26 -24.98
CA ASP A 206 0.23 2.94 -25.41
C ASP A 206 -0.78 3.70 -24.53
N SER A 207 -1.34 4.77 -25.11
CA SER A 207 -2.30 5.63 -24.42
C SER A 207 -3.65 4.96 -24.12
N SER A 208 -3.95 3.80 -24.69
CA SER A 208 -5.20 3.08 -24.40
C SER A 208 -5.32 2.72 -22.93
N PHE A 209 -4.23 2.35 -22.28
CA PHE A 209 -4.19 2.07 -20.83
C PHE A 209 -4.53 3.32 -20.02
N TYR A 210 -3.94 4.47 -20.34
CA TYR A 210 -4.22 5.74 -19.71
C TYR A 210 -5.70 6.12 -19.85
N ASN A 211 -6.25 5.99 -21.06
CA ASN A 211 -7.65 6.34 -21.33
C ASN A 211 -8.62 5.46 -20.54
N ILE A 212 -8.35 4.15 -20.40
CA ILE A 212 -9.15 3.24 -19.58
C ILE A 212 -9.09 3.64 -18.11
N ALA A 213 -7.90 3.96 -17.58
CA ALA A 213 -7.73 4.36 -16.20
C ALA A 213 -8.48 5.66 -15.89
N VAL A 214 -8.36 6.68 -16.74
CA VAL A 214 -9.08 7.96 -16.61
C VAL A 214 -10.59 7.76 -16.69
N SER A 215 -11.07 6.99 -17.68
CA SER A 215 -12.50 6.67 -17.82
C SER A 215 -13.05 6.01 -16.55
N HIS A 216 -12.34 5.03 -16.00
CA HIS A 216 -12.74 4.36 -14.76
C HIS A 216 -12.76 5.33 -13.58
N ALA A 217 -11.73 6.17 -13.43
CA ALA A 217 -11.64 7.15 -12.35
C ALA A 217 -12.78 8.18 -12.42
N ASP A 218 -13.10 8.70 -13.60
CA ASP A 218 -14.21 9.63 -13.83
C ASP A 218 -15.55 8.97 -13.51
N ARG A 219 -15.75 7.72 -13.93
CA ARG A 219 -16.99 6.99 -13.66
C ARG A 219 -17.18 6.69 -12.16
N THR A 220 -16.06 6.41 -11.47
CA THR A 220 -16.05 6.24 -10.01
C THR A 220 -16.32 7.55 -9.29
N LEU A 221 -15.74 8.67 -9.76
CA LEU A 221 -15.97 10.01 -9.23
C LEU A 221 -17.46 10.39 -9.27
N GLU A 222 -18.11 10.07 -10.39
CA GLU A 222 -19.52 10.39 -10.62
C GLU A 222 -20.47 9.58 -9.72
N ASN A 223 -20.18 8.31 -9.45
CA ASN A 223 -21.19 7.38 -8.96
C ASN A 223 -20.91 6.75 -7.59
N HIS A 224 -19.65 6.72 -7.11
CA HIS A 224 -19.28 6.01 -5.88
C HIS A 224 -19.34 6.85 -4.61
N PHE A 225 -19.65 8.13 -4.69
CA PHE A 225 -19.59 9.02 -3.52
C PHE A 225 -20.95 9.58 -3.14
N ARG A 226 -21.16 9.68 -1.84
CA ARG A 226 -22.28 10.40 -1.23
C ARG A 226 -21.96 11.91 -1.14
N PRO A 227 -22.97 12.75 -0.85
CA PRO A 227 -22.74 14.20 -0.70
C PRO A 227 -21.71 14.58 0.37
N ASP A 228 -21.45 13.71 1.36
CA ASP A 228 -20.44 13.88 2.40
C ASP A 228 -19.06 13.35 2.00
N TYR A 229 -18.89 12.89 0.76
CA TYR A 229 -17.69 12.27 0.20
C TYR A 229 -17.33 10.89 0.75
N SER A 230 -18.20 10.25 1.54
CA SER A 230 -18.05 8.85 1.84
C SER A 230 -18.34 7.98 0.62
N SER A 231 -17.61 6.89 0.44
CA SER A 231 -17.80 6.01 -0.72
C SER A 231 -18.79 4.88 -0.44
N PHE A 232 -19.58 4.52 -1.46
CA PHE A 232 -20.16 3.18 -1.56
C PHE A 232 -19.05 2.16 -1.85
N HIS A 233 -19.19 0.95 -1.31
CA HIS A 233 -18.25 -0.11 -1.65
C HIS A 233 -18.47 -0.61 -3.08
N VAL A 234 -19.70 -0.88 -3.48
CA VAL A 234 -20.08 -1.46 -4.77
C VAL A 234 -21.08 -0.55 -5.48
N VAL A 235 -20.80 -0.23 -6.74
CA VAL A 235 -21.79 0.31 -7.68
C VAL A 235 -21.99 -0.71 -8.78
N ASP A 236 -23.23 -1.17 -8.95
CA ASP A 236 -23.62 -2.11 -10.01
C ASP A 236 -24.22 -1.35 -11.18
N TYR A 237 -23.79 -1.66 -12.37
CA TYR A 237 -24.22 -1.02 -13.59
C TYR A 237 -24.95 -2.00 -14.53
N ASP A 238 -25.78 -1.45 -15.39
CA ASP A 238 -26.28 -2.15 -16.57
C ASP A 238 -25.16 -2.18 -17.63
N PRO A 239 -24.68 -3.35 -18.07
CA PRO A 239 -23.57 -3.45 -19.02
C PRO A 239 -23.91 -2.95 -20.43
N GLU A 240 -25.20 -2.81 -20.79
CA GLU A 240 -25.64 -2.38 -22.11
C GLU A 240 -25.89 -0.87 -22.20
N THR A 241 -26.33 -0.24 -21.10
CA THR A 241 -26.65 1.19 -21.05
C THR A 241 -25.63 2.02 -20.27
N GLY A 242 -24.88 1.41 -19.35
CA GLY A 242 -24.01 2.08 -18.40
C GLY A 242 -24.75 2.76 -17.26
N GLU A 243 -26.05 2.59 -17.12
CA GLU A 243 -26.83 3.18 -16.03
C GLU A 243 -26.56 2.48 -14.69
N VAL A 244 -26.59 3.26 -13.59
CA VAL A 244 -26.46 2.70 -12.25
C VAL A 244 -27.73 1.96 -11.86
N ARG A 245 -27.60 0.68 -11.51
CA ARG A 245 -28.67 -0.19 -11.02
C ARG A 245 -28.76 -0.17 -9.50
N HIS A 246 -27.62 -0.35 -8.83
CA HIS A 246 -27.56 -0.48 -7.37
C HIS A 246 -26.31 0.18 -6.79
N ARG A 247 -26.42 0.67 -5.55
CA ARG A 247 -25.31 1.07 -4.69
C ARG A 247 -25.34 0.22 -3.45
N HIS A 248 -24.36 -0.65 -3.28
CA HIS A 248 -24.35 -1.72 -2.28
C HIS A 248 -23.04 -1.77 -1.50
N THR A 249 -22.98 -2.68 -0.55
CA THR A 249 -21.73 -3.14 0.06
C THR A 249 -21.62 -4.67 0.01
N ALA A 250 -20.39 -5.18 -0.03
CA ALA A 250 -20.07 -6.58 0.20
C ALA A 250 -19.33 -6.76 1.53
N GLN A 251 -18.42 -5.84 1.87
CA GLN A 251 -17.55 -5.96 3.04
C GLN A 251 -17.86 -4.94 4.15
N GLY A 252 -18.62 -3.88 3.88
CA GLY A 252 -19.05 -2.89 4.88
C GLY A 252 -20.25 -3.39 5.72
N TYR A 253 -20.56 -2.63 6.77
CA TYR A 253 -21.64 -2.94 7.71
C TYR A 253 -23.03 -2.94 7.06
N ALA A 254 -23.31 -1.93 6.24
CA ALA A 254 -24.59 -1.77 5.53
C ALA A 254 -24.37 -1.05 4.19
N HIS A 255 -25.37 -1.07 3.30
CA HIS A 255 -25.29 -0.41 2.00
C HIS A 255 -24.99 1.08 2.12
N GLU A 256 -25.51 1.73 3.15
CA GLU A 256 -25.33 3.16 3.42
C GLU A 256 -24.18 3.46 4.39
N SER A 257 -23.42 2.46 4.82
CA SER A 257 -22.27 2.68 5.71
C SER A 257 -20.98 3.04 4.94
N ALA A 258 -20.01 3.58 5.66
CA ALA A 258 -18.69 3.89 5.16
C ALA A 258 -17.67 2.86 5.65
N TRP A 259 -17.48 1.81 4.88
CA TRP A 259 -16.45 0.79 5.14
C TRP A 259 -15.07 1.42 5.14
N ALA A 260 -14.32 1.30 6.25
CA ALA A 260 -13.10 2.06 6.48
C ALA A 260 -12.02 1.80 5.43
N ARG A 261 -11.81 0.53 5.05
CA ARG A 261 -10.83 0.19 4.01
C ARG A 261 -11.28 0.68 2.62
N GLY A 262 -12.59 0.76 2.36
CA GLY A 262 -13.11 1.39 1.14
C GLY A 262 -12.77 2.88 1.07
N GLN A 263 -12.88 3.62 2.19
CA GLN A 263 -12.42 5.01 2.27
C GLN A 263 -10.91 5.12 2.06
N ALA A 264 -10.15 4.17 2.61
CA ALA A 264 -8.70 4.10 2.44
C ALA A 264 -8.31 3.88 0.97
N TRP A 265 -8.96 2.96 0.27
CA TRP A 265 -8.76 2.74 -1.17
C TRP A 265 -9.12 3.97 -1.99
N ALA A 266 -10.21 4.64 -1.64
CA ALA A 266 -10.66 5.83 -2.34
C ALA A 266 -9.67 6.98 -2.24
N VAL A 267 -9.20 7.34 -1.03
CA VAL A 267 -8.24 8.45 -0.86
C VAL A 267 -6.90 8.14 -1.53
N TYR A 268 -6.42 6.90 -1.43
CA TYR A 268 -5.19 6.47 -2.09
C TYR A 268 -5.33 6.53 -3.62
N GLY A 269 -6.42 5.95 -4.15
CA GLY A 269 -6.65 5.86 -5.57
C GLY A 269 -6.81 7.23 -6.24
N TYR A 270 -7.49 8.20 -5.60
CA TYR A 270 -7.60 9.55 -6.17
C TYR A 270 -6.31 10.37 -6.03
N ALA A 271 -5.51 10.18 -4.98
CA ALA A 271 -4.17 10.76 -4.89
C ALA A 271 -3.26 10.23 -6.02
N LEU A 272 -3.31 8.91 -6.27
CA LEU A 272 -2.63 8.26 -7.39
C LEU A 272 -3.10 8.77 -8.76
N CYS A 273 -4.41 8.93 -8.97
CA CYS A 273 -4.93 9.46 -10.23
C CYS A 273 -4.48 10.90 -10.48
N TYR A 274 -4.46 11.74 -9.45
CA TYR A 274 -3.92 13.10 -9.58
C TYR A 274 -2.44 13.07 -9.95
N ASP A 275 -1.65 12.24 -9.29
CA ASP A 275 -0.23 12.10 -9.56
C ASP A 275 0.06 11.71 -11.02
N ALA A 276 -0.73 10.78 -11.57
CA ALA A 276 -0.58 10.29 -12.92
C ALA A 276 -1.11 11.25 -14.00
N THR A 277 -2.06 12.14 -13.67
CA THR A 277 -2.79 12.93 -14.67
C THR A 277 -2.65 14.43 -14.53
N GLY A 278 -2.38 14.94 -13.32
CA GLY A 278 -2.45 16.37 -12.98
C GLY A 278 -3.86 16.94 -12.98
N ASP A 279 -4.91 16.12 -13.01
CA ASP A 279 -6.31 16.58 -13.01
C ASP A 279 -6.74 17.03 -11.60
N GLU A 280 -6.95 18.33 -11.43
CA GLU A 280 -7.33 18.95 -10.15
C GLU A 280 -8.64 18.39 -9.55
N ARG A 281 -9.51 17.78 -10.36
CA ARG A 281 -10.74 17.13 -9.87
C ARG A 281 -10.38 15.94 -8.97
N TYR A 282 -9.35 15.19 -9.32
CA TYR A 282 -8.88 14.03 -8.52
C TYR A 282 -8.20 14.48 -7.22
N LEU A 283 -7.40 15.55 -7.27
CA LEU A 283 -6.83 16.14 -6.05
C LEU A 283 -7.92 16.62 -5.11
N ALA A 284 -8.89 17.36 -5.63
CA ALA A 284 -10.02 17.83 -4.83
C ALA A 284 -10.79 16.66 -4.19
N GLN A 285 -11.06 15.60 -4.95
CA GLN A 285 -11.75 14.41 -4.45
C GLN A 285 -10.94 13.70 -3.36
N ALA A 286 -9.63 13.49 -3.57
CA ALA A 286 -8.75 12.90 -2.56
C ALA A 286 -8.75 13.71 -1.26
N GLN A 287 -8.70 15.05 -1.36
CA GLN A 287 -8.78 15.96 -0.21
C GLN A 287 -10.13 15.89 0.51
N HIS A 288 -11.25 15.83 -0.20
CA HIS A 288 -12.58 15.67 0.40
C HIS A 288 -12.70 14.36 1.16
N ILE A 289 -12.21 13.25 0.60
CA ILE A 289 -12.23 11.95 1.27
C ILE A 289 -11.32 11.96 2.50
N ALA A 290 -10.11 12.54 2.39
CA ALA A 290 -9.21 12.71 3.53
C ALA A 290 -9.84 13.55 4.64
N ASP A 291 -10.53 14.63 4.29
CA ASP A 291 -11.23 15.49 5.23
C ASP A 291 -12.43 14.76 5.88
N TYR A 292 -13.18 13.96 5.12
CA TYR A 292 -14.22 13.09 5.67
C TYR A 292 -13.64 12.13 6.72
N ILE A 293 -12.58 11.41 6.40
CA ILE A 293 -11.93 10.46 7.31
C ILE A 293 -11.45 11.17 8.59
N LEU A 294 -10.67 12.24 8.43
CA LEU A 294 -10.00 12.92 9.54
C LEU A 294 -10.94 13.74 10.44
N ASN A 295 -12.13 14.11 9.96
CA ASN A 295 -13.14 14.80 10.74
C ASN A 295 -14.26 13.89 11.24
N HIS A 296 -14.24 12.60 10.90
CA HIS A 296 -15.33 11.70 11.26
C HIS A 296 -15.40 11.52 12.79
N PRO A 297 -16.58 11.70 13.43
CA PRO A 297 -16.70 11.67 14.90
C PRO A 297 -16.35 10.31 15.52
N ASN A 298 -16.41 9.24 14.73
CA ASN A 298 -16.05 7.89 15.15
C ASN A 298 -14.59 7.52 14.84
N LEU A 299 -13.77 8.43 14.33
CA LEU A 299 -12.35 8.19 14.19
C LEU A 299 -11.69 8.30 15.57
N PRO A 300 -11.04 7.26 16.09
CA PRO A 300 -10.40 7.27 17.40
C PRO A 300 -9.21 8.24 17.48
N ASP A 301 -8.81 8.57 18.72
CA ASP A 301 -7.71 9.51 18.96
C ASP A 301 -6.38 9.09 18.32
N ASP A 302 -6.09 7.78 18.21
CA ASP A 302 -4.90 7.25 17.57
C ASP A 302 -4.96 7.24 16.04
N LEU A 303 -6.09 7.66 15.47
CA LEU A 303 -6.42 7.74 14.05
C LEU A 303 -6.45 6.39 13.32
N ILE A 304 -6.40 5.25 14.00
CA ILE A 304 -6.63 3.96 13.37
C ILE A 304 -8.14 3.70 13.37
N PRO A 305 -8.80 3.57 12.22
CA PRO A 305 -10.25 3.49 12.16
C PRO A 305 -10.78 2.17 12.72
N PHE A 306 -12.05 2.17 13.12
CA PHE A 306 -12.83 0.94 13.19
C PHE A 306 -13.05 0.40 11.78
N TRP A 307 -13.39 -0.88 11.65
CA TRP A 307 -13.56 -1.55 10.36
C TRP A 307 -14.62 -0.91 9.45
N ASP A 308 -15.61 -0.24 10.05
CA ASP A 308 -16.62 0.58 9.38
C ASP A 308 -16.94 1.79 10.25
N PHE A 309 -17.01 2.98 9.68
CA PHE A 309 -17.24 4.24 10.39
C PHE A 309 -18.64 4.31 11.01
N ASN A 310 -19.59 3.51 10.52
CA ASN A 310 -20.98 3.51 10.94
C ASN A 310 -21.39 2.21 11.69
N ASP A 311 -20.43 1.38 12.12
CA ASP A 311 -20.75 0.22 12.95
C ASP A 311 -21.44 0.68 14.26
N PRO A 312 -22.72 0.27 14.53
CA PRO A 312 -23.43 0.71 15.73
C PRO A 312 -22.83 0.19 17.05
N LYS A 313 -21.85 -0.71 16.97
CA LYS A 313 -21.14 -1.24 18.14
C LYS A 313 -19.96 -0.37 18.56
N ILE A 314 -19.63 0.70 17.83
CA ILE A 314 -18.55 1.63 18.21
C ILE A 314 -18.87 2.20 19.61
N PRO A 315 -17.88 2.24 20.54
CA PRO A 315 -16.46 1.90 20.38
C PRO A 315 -16.13 0.40 20.64
N ASN A 316 -17.09 -0.46 20.85
CA ASN A 316 -16.91 -1.88 21.23
C ASN A 316 -16.91 -2.79 19.99
N THR A 317 -16.12 -2.43 18.98
CA THR A 317 -15.97 -3.20 17.74
C THR A 317 -14.50 -3.23 17.30
N TYR A 318 -14.21 -3.91 16.20
CA TYR A 318 -12.84 -4.15 15.75
C TYR A 318 -12.22 -2.93 15.05
N ARG A 319 -10.93 -2.74 15.32
CA ARG A 319 -10.08 -1.78 14.61
C ARG A 319 -9.57 -2.41 13.31
N ASP A 320 -9.28 -1.60 12.32
CA ASP A 320 -8.67 -2.07 11.07
C ASP A 320 -7.31 -1.40 10.82
N ALA A 321 -6.24 -2.07 11.27
CA ALA A 321 -4.87 -1.61 11.06
C ALA A 321 -4.53 -1.52 9.56
N SER A 322 -5.15 -2.36 8.71
CA SER A 322 -4.91 -2.28 7.27
C SER A 322 -5.43 -0.99 6.67
N ALA A 323 -6.64 -0.56 7.05
CA ALA A 323 -7.17 0.73 6.64
C ALA A 323 -6.29 1.89 7.16
N GLY A 324 -5.83 1.82 8.42
CA GLY A 324 -4.92 2.81 8.99
C GLY A 324 -3.61 2.94 8.20
N ALA A 325 -3.00 1.82 7.81
CA ALA A 325 -1.76 1.79 7.04
C ALA A 325 -1.93 2.39 5.64
N ILE A 326 -3.01 2.03 4.93
CA ILE A 326 -3.34 2.56 3.61
C ILE A 326 -3.60 4.08 3.67
N ILE A 327 -4.38 4.53 4.66
CA ILE A 327 -4.66 5.95 4.86
C ILE A 327 -3.37 6.71 5.15
N ALA A 328 -2.50 6.20 6.02
CA ALA A 328 -1.23 6.84 6.34
C ALA A 328 -0.35 7.01 5.09
N SER A 329 -0.26 5.97 4.25
CA SER A 329 0.46 6.03 2.97
C SER A 329 -0.14 7.06 2.02
N ALA A 330 -1.47 7.07 1.87
CA ALA A 330 -2.18 8.01 1.01
C ALA A 330 -2.01 9.47 1.48
N LEU A 331 -2.11 9.73 2.78
CA LEU A 331 -1.95 11.07 3.35
C LEU A 331 -0.52 11.61 3.19
N LEU A 332 0.51 10.76 3.23
CA LEU A 332 1.88 11.18 2.95
C LEU A 332 2.03 11.61 1.49
N SER A 333 1.50 10.83 0.53
CA SER A 333 1.48 11.25 -0.87
C SER A 333 0.69 12.55 -1.07
N LEU A 334 -0.50 12.65 -0.48
CA LEU A 334 -1.36 13.81 -0.60
C LEU A 334 -0.73 15.07 0.03
N SER A 335 0.11 14.91 1.06
CA SER A 335 0.82 16.02 1.70
C SER A 335 1.85 16.69 0.77
N GLU A 336 2.31 16.00 -0.26
CA GLU A 336 3.25 16.55 -1.25
C GLU A 336 2.55 17.30 -2.39
N MET A 337 1.23 17.10 -2.53
CA MET A 337 0.41 17.64 -3.60
C MET A 337 -0.51 18.78 -3.14
N ALA A 338 -0.71 18.92 -1.84
CA ALA A 338 -1.66 19.86 -1.25
C ALA A 338 -1.05 21.24 -0.96
N THR A 339 -1.91 22.24 -0.70
CA THR A 339 -1.47 23.55 -0.19
C THR A 339 -0.71 23.37 1.13
N PRO A 340 0.18 24.30 1.51
CA PRO A 340 1.02 24.16 2.72
C PRO A 340 0.23 23.85 4.01
N GLU A 341 -0.94 24.44 4.18
CA GLU A 341 -1.79 24.22 5.35
C GLU A 341 -2.34 22.80 5.38
N LYS A 342 -2.94 22.33 4.28
CA LYS A 342 -3.45 20.96 4.15
C LYS A 342 -2.31 19.92 4.19
N ALA A 343 -1.18 20.22 3.55
CA ALA A 343 0.01 19.40 3.58
C ALA A 343 0.50 19.12 5.00
N ALA A 344 0.60 20.16 5.83
CA ALA A 344 0.99 20.04 7.24
C ALA A 344 -0.01 19.18 8.03
N ARG A 345 -1.30 19.36 7.81
CA ARG A 345 -2.37 18.57 8.45
C ARG A 345 -2.28 17.09 8.07
N TYR A 346 -2.20 16.78 6.77
CA TYR A 346 -2.13 15.39 6.29
C TYR A 346 -0.87 14.69 6.76
N LYS A 347 0.28 15.36 6.68
CA LYS A 347 1.55 14.83 7.20
C LYS A 347 1.48 14.55 8.70
N THR A 348 0.93 15.46 9.49
CA THR A 348 0.78 15.27 10.94
C THR A 348 -0.12 14.07 11.26
N ALA A 349 -1.23 13.93 10.56
CA ALA A 349 -2.15 12.80 10.74
C ALA A 349 -1.46 11.46 10.36
N ALA A 350 -0.76 11.41 9.21
CA ALA A 350 -0.04 10.23 8.79
C ALA A 350 1.04 9.79 9.79
N ILE A 351 1.81 10.75 10.32
CA ILE A 351 2.83 10.48 11.34
C ILE A 351 2.17 9.91 12.61
N LYS A 352 1.04 10.46 13.05
CA LYS A 352 0.31 9.96 14.22
C LYS A 352 -0.22 8.54 13.99
N MET A 353 -0.75 8.23 12.80
CA MET A 353 -1.13 6.86 12.41
C MET A 353 0.07 5.91 12.45
N LEU A 354 1.22 6.31 11.88
CA LEU A 354 2.44 5.49 11.90
C LEU A 354 2.96 5.26 13.30
N GLN A 355 2.90 6.26 14.20
CA GLN A 355 3.24 6.09 15.61
C GLN A 355 2.32 5.08 16.31
N ALA A 356 1.01 5.16 16.05
CA ALA A 356 0.05 4.20 16.57
C ALA A 356 0.33 2.78 16.05
N LEU A 357 0.46 2.61 14.73
CA LEU A 357 0.76 1.31 14.11
C LEU A 357 2.11 0.72 14.58
N SER A 358 3.07 1.56 14.96
CA SER A 358 4.37 1.16 15.50
C SER A 358 4.35 0.90 17.01
N SER A 359 3.22 1.12 17.67
CA SER A 359 3.06 0.86 19.12
C SER A 359 2.88 -0.63 19.42
N ALA A 360 3.00 -1.01 20.68
CA ALA A 360 2.76 -2.38 21.13
C ALA A 360 1.31 -2.87 20.90
N ASP A 361 0.37 -1.96 20.68
CA ASP A 361 -1.02 -2.32 20.40
C ASP A 361 -1.17 -2.95 19.00
N TYR A 362 -0.45 -2.43 18.01
CA TYR A 362 -0.57 -2.89 16.61
C TYR A 362 0.67 -3.63 16.10
N LEU A 363 1.87 -3.25 16.53
CA LEU A 363 3.11 -3.88 16.09
C LEU A 363 3.34 -5.19 16.83
N ALA A 364 3.52 -6.29 16.10
CA ALA A 364 3.78 -7.60 16.70
C ALA A 364 5.11 -7.64 17.45
N GLN A 365 5.19 -8.38 18.54
CA GLN A 365 6.46 -8.66 19.20
C GLN A 365 7.39 -9.51 18.30
N PRO A 366 8.73 -9.38 18.43
CA PRO A 366 9.67 -10.15 17.62
C PRO A 366 9.36 -11.66 17.64
N GLY A 367 9.26 -12.28 16.46
CA GLY A 367 9.04 -13.71 16.31
C GLY A 367 7.64 -14.21 16.67
N THR A 368 6.69 -13.31 16.94
CA THR A 368 5.28 -13.65 17.22
C THR A 368 4.39 -13.37 15.98
N ASN A 369 3.07 -13.47 16.16
CA ASN A 369 2.07 -13.13 15.12
C ASN A 369 2.27 -13.89 13.81
N ASN A 370 2.81 -15.12 13.90
CA ASN A 370 3.07 -16.01 12.77
C ASN A 370 3.93 -15.39 11.65
N GLY A 371 4.74 -14.38 11.97
CA GLY A 371 5.61 -13.70 11.01
C GLY A 371 4.99 -12.47 10.34
N PHE A 372 3.73 -12.12 10.63
CA PHE A 372 3.15 -10.85 10.21
C PHE A 372 3.61 -9.68 11.08
N ILE A 373 3.72 -8.50 10.48
CA ILE A 373 4.24 -7.28 11.12
C ILE A 373 3.17 -6.62 11.98
N LEU A 374 1.98 -6.39 11.42
CA LEU A 374 0.86 -5.74 12.10
C LEU A 374 -0.15 -6.76 12.62
N LYS A 375 -0.86 -6.37 13.66
CA LYS A 375 -2.01 -7.05 14.26
C LYS A 375 -3.31 -6.29 13.94
N HIS A 376 -4.46 -6.86 14.32
CA HIS A 376 -5.75 -6.16 14.44
C HIS A 376 -6.25 -5.54 13.12
N SER A 377 -6.31 -6.35 12.07
CA SER A 377 -6.96 -5.97 10.82
C SER A 377 -8.26 -6.74 10.59
N VAL A 378 -9.11 -6.24 9.71
CA VAL A 378 -10.40 -6.87 9.36
C VAL A 378 -10.51 -7.05 7.85
N GLY A 379 -10.61 -8.30 7.39
CA GLY A 379 -10.89 -8.63 5.99
C GLY A 379 -12.35 -8.35 5.64
N SER A 380 -13.28 -9.14 6.20
CA SER A 380 -14.71 -8.97 5.94
C SER A 380 -15.57 -9.57 7.06
N ILE A 381 -16.19 -8.74 7.88
CA ILE A 381 -17.15 -9.21 8.91
C ILE A 381 -18.40 -9.81 8.29
N PRO A 382 -19.03 -9.24 7.24
CA PRO A 382 -20.21 -9.87 6.63
C PRO A 382 -19.98 -11.29 6.09
N HIS A 383 -18.74 -11.64 5.76
CA HIS A 383 -18.37 -12.97 5.29
C HIS A 383 -17.75 -13.86 6.38
N ASP A 384 -17.76 -13.43 7.65
CA ASP A 384 -17.14 -14.12 8.80
C ASP A 384 -15.68 -14.53 8.50
N ASN A 385 -14.96 -13.66 7.79
CA ASN A 385 -13.61 -13.93 7.29
C ASN A 385 -12.60 -12.86 7.72
N GLU A 386 -11.44 -13.31 8.23
CA GLU A 386 -10.31 -12.45 8.55
C GLU A 386 -10.68 -11.32 9.53
N ILE A 387 -11.28 -11.68 10.69
CA ILE A 387 -11.72 -10.75 11.73
C ILE A 387 -10.68 -10.68 12.84
N ASP A 388 -10.16 -9.48 13.10
CA ASP A 388 -9.14 -9.21 14.14
C ASP A 388 -7.88 -10.07 13.98
N VAL A 389 -7.36 -10.14 12.77
CA VAL A 389 -6.18 -10.95 12.40
C VAL A 389 -5.15 -10.10 11.65
N PRO A 390 -3.88 -10.56 11.56
CA PRO A 390 -2.92 -9.94 10.68
C PRO A 390 -3.27 -10.16 9.20
N LEU A 391 -2.94 -9.20 8.35
CA LEU A 391 -3.18 -9.25 6.91
C LEU A 391 -1.93 -8.84 6.12
N ALA A 392 -1.59 -9.59 5.08
CA ALA A 392 -0.38 -9.34 4.28
C ALA A 392 -0.35 -7.94 3.66
N TYR A 393 -1.50 -7.39 3.27
CA TYR A 393 -1.58 -6.03 2.73
C TYR A 393 -1.48 -4.93 3.80
N ALA A 394 -1.82 -5.22 5.07
CA ALA A 394 -1.55 -4.30 6.16
C ALA A 394 -0.04 -4.09 6.34
N ASP A 395 0.73 -5.18 6.30
CA ASP A 395 2.19 -5.15 6.39
C ASP A 395 2.81 -4.39 5.21
N TYR A 396 2.32 -4.63 3.99
CA TYR A 396 2.77 -3.97 2.77
C TYR A 396 2.60 -2.44 2.87
N TYR A 397 1.39 -1.96 3.12
CA TYR A 397 1.11 -0.53 3.19
C TYR A 397 1.74 0.16 4.40
N TYR A 398 1.96 -0.56 5.49
CA TYR A 398 2.72 -0.04 6.63
C TYR A 398 4.18 0.25 6.24
N LEU A 399 4.87 -0.68 5.58
CA LEU A 399 6.25 -0.45 5.13
C LEU A 399 6.32 0.61 4.04
N GLU A 400 5.37 0.64 3.12
CA GLU A 400 5.26 1.71 2.13
C GLU A 400 5.14 3.08 2.81
N ALA A 401 4.24 3.22 3.78
CA ALA A 401 4.06 4.48 4.51
C ALA A 401 5.32 4.89 5.28
N LEU A 402 6.05 3.95 5.88
CA LEU A 402 7.34 4.25 6.52
C LEU A 402 8.39 4.73 5.50
N LEU A 403 8.45 4.14 4.30
CA LEU A 403 9.36 4.61 3.24
C LEU A 403 8.97 5.98 2.72
N LYS A 404 7.68 6.25 2.48
CA LYS A 404 7.18 7.57 2.11
C LYS A 404 7.53 8.60 3.19
N TYR A 405 7.35 8.25 4.47
CA TYR A 405 7.74 9.13 5.56
C TYR A 405 9.26 9.40 5.56
N ARG A 406 10.11 8.37 5.36
CA ARG A 406 11.56 8.55 5.21
C ARG A 406 11.91 9.49 4.07
N ALA A 407 11.25 9.34 2.93
CA ALA A 407 11.47 10.20 1.77
C ALA A 407 11.14 11.67 2.10
N THR A 408 10.00 11.94 2.77
CA THR A 408 9.64 13.32 3.17
C THR A 408 10.62 13.95 4.16
N LEU A 409 11.30 13.16 5.00
CA LEU A 409 12.34 13.67 5.91
C LEU A 409 13.62 14.04 5.16
N ASN A 410 13.90 13.39 4.04
CA ASN A 410 15.09 13.60 3.21
C ASN A 410 14.84 14.62 2.08
N GLY A 411 13.66 15.25 2.04
CA GLY A 411 13.27 16.19 0.97
C GLY A 411 13.08 15.53 -0.40
N GLY A 412 12.83 14.22 -0.42
CA GLY A 412 12.57 13.40 -1.59
C GLY A 412 11.14 12.82 -1.57
N ARG A 413 10.81 12.13 -2.66
CA ARG A 413 9.56 11.39 -2.88
C ARG A 413 9.89 9.93 -3.22
N ILE A 414 9.02 8.98 -2.88
CA ILE A 414 9.05 7.63 -3.46
C ILE A 414 8.26 7.68 -4.76
N GLU A 415 8.92 7.32 -5.85
CA GLU A 415 8.32 7.17 -7.18
C GLU A 415 7.64 5.80 -7.35
#